data_c837d2fe8c182f6e7272278e4a220590
#
_entry.id   c837d2fe8c182f6e7272278e4a220590
#
_cell.length_a   1.000
_cell.length_b   1.000
_cell.length_c   1.000
_cell.angle_alpha   90.00
_cell.angle_beta   90.00
_cell.angle_gamma   90.00
#
_symmetry.space_group_name_H-M   'P 1'
#
loop_
_entity.id
_entity.type
_entity.pdbx_description
1 polymer ?
#
loop_
_entity_poly.entity_id
_entity_poly.type
_entity_poly.pdbx_seq_one_letter_code
_entity_poly.pdbx_strand_id
1 'polypeptide(L)'
;MKSHSFIISLLVICSITAVWIITGCGAAPSERPIVTVSIEPQRYILEQITGDRVQVRSLLTEGANPESYDPSVTHMHNLGKSLGYLRMGNIGFEVALVDKISEANPGLQIFNTSEGVSPILGTHSHGEHEHTAVDPHTWTSVKNVKIIARNMLDAMEQVDPDNKNYYKENYETFAARLDSLDNVITSKLASHRGESFMVWHPSLSYFARDYGLNQVIVGNSENKDNSVNDLRTAIDSARATGARIFFFQKDIDSRQVSAINSELQSDEININPLSYQWEDEIMRIADAIASHSR
;
A
#
# COMPACT_ATOMS: atom_id res chain seq x y z
N MET A 1 20.33 -76.88 -13.84
CA MET A 1 19.13 -76.24 -13.26
C MET A 1 19.40 -74.97 -12.43
N LYS A 2 20.63 -74.61 -12.06
CA LYS A 2 20.90 -73.40 -11.23
C LYS A 2 21.12 -72.08 -12.05
N SER A 3 21.35 -72.18 -13.35
CA SER A 3 21.66 -71.03 -14.24
C SER A 3 20.40 -70.26 -14.70
N HIS A 4 19.29 -70.97 -14.95
CA HIS A 4 18.06 -70.26 -15.40
C HIS A 4 17.34 -69.48 -14.35
N SER A 5 17.46 -69.87 -13.08
CA SER A 5 16.83 -69.12 -11.95
C SER A 5 17.49 -67.78 -11.70
N PHE A 6 18.80 -67.64 -11.94
CA PHE A 6 19.55 -66.40 -11.75
C PHE A 6 19.25 -65.35 -12.84
N ILE A 7 19.05 -65.81 -14.08
CA ILE A 7 18.71 -64.89 -15.20
C ILE A 7 17.28 -64.36 -15.05
N ILE A 8 16.34 -65.18 -14.61
CA ILE A 8 14.97 -64.75 -14.38
C ILE A 8 14.90 -63.72 -13.23
N SER A 9 15.65 -63.88 -12.13
CA SER A 9 15.74 -62.93 -11.04
C SER A 9 16.38 -61.59 -11.46
N LEU A 10 17.37 -61.60 -12.35
CA LEU A 10 18.02 -60.40 -12.85
C LEU A 10 17.11 -59.61 -13.81
N LEU A 11 16.30 -60.29 -14.63
CA LEU A 11 15.32 -59.65 -15.52
C LEU A 11 14.12 -59.03 -14.76
N VAL A 12 13.70 -59.64 -13.66
CA VAL A 12 12.63 -59.08 -12.81
C VAL A 12 13.11 -57.83 -12.03
N ILE A 13 14.36 -57.80 -11.57
CA ILE A 13 14.95 -56.65 -10.91
C ILE A 13 15.14 -55.47 -11.88
N CYS A 14 15.56 -55.74 -13.13
CA CYS A 14 15.67 -54.70 -14.17
C CYS A 14 14.31 -54.11 -14.59
N SER A 15 13.22 -54.89 -14.56
CA SER A 15 11.88 -54.39 -14.90
C SER A 15 11.25 -53.55 -13.78
N ILE A 16 11.60 -53.81 -12.53
CA ILE A 16 11.10 -53.00 -11.38
C ILE A 16 11.83 -51.68 -11.28
N THR A 17 13.12 -51.62 -11.65
CA THR A 17 13.87 -50.34 -11.66
C THR A 17 13.50 -49.44 -12.84
N ALA A 18 12.99 -49.96 -13.95
CA ALA A 18 12.55 -49.16 -15.09
C ALA A 18 11.22 -48.42 -14.88
N VAL A 19 10.38 -48.91 -13.95
CA VAL A 19 9.07 -48.25 -13.63
C VAL A 19 9.21 -47.05 -12.75
N TRP A 20 10.33 -46.86 -12.01
CA TRP A 20 10.54 -45.71 -11.12
C TRP A 20 11.15 -44.48 -11.82
N ILE A 21 11.52 -44.56 -13.11
CA ILE A 21 12.13 -43.43 -13.84
C ILE A 21 11.08 -42.57 -14.61
N ILE A 22 9.82 -43.01 -14.69
CA ILE A 22 8.80 -42.33 -15.53
C ILE A 22 7.91 -41.35 -14.71
N THR A 23 8.03 -41.29 -13.39
CA THR A 23 7.20 -40.38 -12.56
C THR A 23 7.92 -39.10 -12.14
N GLY A 24 9.01 -38.74 -12.78
CA GLY A 24 9.81 -37.56 -12.48
C GLY A 24 9.75 -36.44 -13.52
N CYS A 25 8.70 -36.34 -14.35
CA CYS A 25 8.41 -35.09 -15.05
C CYS A 25 7.70 -34.16 -14.08
N GLY A 26 8.45 -33.60 -13.14
CA GLY A 26 8.04 -32.37 -12.49
C GLY A 26 7.90 -31.31 -13.59
N ALA A 27 6.67 -30.93 -13.94
CA ALA A 27 6.44 -29.74 -14.72
C ALA A 27 7.25 -28.62 -14.04
N ALA A 28 8.10 -27.93 -14.80
CA ALA A 28 8.74 -26.72 -14.28
C ALA A 28 7.65 -25.87 -13.65
N PRO A 29 7.86 -25.32 -12.45
CA PRO A 29 6.83 -24.49 -11.83
C PRO A 29 6.45 -23.42 -12.86
N SER A 30 5.20 -23.45 -13.32
CA SER A 30 4.70 -22.42 -14.22
C SER A 30 4.90 -21.10 -13.51
N GLU A 31 5.58 -20.14 -14.16
CA GLU A 31 5.70 -18.80 -13.58
C GLU A 31 4.30 -18.28 -13.27
N ARG A 32 4.09 -17.88 -12.01
CA ARG A 32 2.79 -17.36 -11.60
C ARG A 32 2.47 -16.10 -12.41
N PRO A 33 1.22 -15.93 -12.85
CA PRO A 33 0.81 -14.71 -13.51
C PRO A 33 1.15 -13.49 -12.65
N ILE A 34 1.47 -12.37 -13.28
CA ILE A 34 1.85 -11.14 -12.57
C ILE A 34 0.66 -10.20 -12.56
N VAL A 35 0.44 -9.56 -11.43
CA VAL A 35 -0.45 -8.39 -11.29
C VAL A 35 0.36 -7.25 -10.71
N THR A 36 0.23 -6.06 -11.29
CA THR A 36 0.97 -4.89 -10.83
C THR A 36 0.05 -3.95 -10.06
N VAL A 37 0.54 -3.41 -8.96
CA VAL A 37 -0.07 -2.35 -8.15
C VAL A 37 0.85 -1.14 -8.10
N SER A 38 0.39 0.00 -7.62
CA SER A 38 1.20 1.21 -7.56
C SER A 38 2.17 1.23 -6.39
N ILE A 39 1.74 0.83 -5.21
CA ILE A 39 2.47 0.99 -3.94
C ILE A 39 2.44 -0.26 -3.07
N GLU A 40 3.37 -0.36 -2.13
CA GLU A 40 3.52 -1.52 -1.23
C GLU A 40 2.30 -1.82 -0.35
N PRO A 41 1.57 -0.83 0.22
CA PRO A 41 0.29 -1.09 0.89
C PRO A 41 -0.72 -1.81 0.01
N GLN A 42 -0.83 -1.43 -1.27
CA GLN A 42 -1.70 -2.14 -2.22
C GLN A 42 -1.23 -3.58 -2.46
N ARG A 43 0.09 -3.81 -2.53
CA ARG A 43 0.64 -5.17 -2.66
C ARG A 43 0.21 -6.03 -1.48
N TYR A 44 0.37 -5.51 -0.25
CA TYR A 44 -0.09 -6.20 0.94
C TYR A 44 -1.57 -6.56 0.86
N ILE A 45 -2.44 -5.57 0.56
CA ILE A 45 -3.89 -5.76 0.48
C ILE A 45 -4.27 -6.79 -0.58
N LEU A 46 -3.69 -6.71 -1.76
CA LEU A 46 -3.99 -7.62 -2.86
C LEU A 46 -3.52 -9.05 -2.56
N GLU A 47 -2.37 -9.22 -1.93
CA GLU A 47 -1.85 -10.54 -1.52
C GLU A 47 -2.74 -11.23 -0.48
N GLN A 48 -3.49 -10.47 0.36
CA GLN A 48 -4.49 -11.04 1.25
C GLN A 48 -5.67 -11.68 0.48
N ILE A 49 -5.94 -11.18 -0.72
CA ILE A 49 -7.02 -11.67 -1.59
C ILE A 49 -6.51 -12.79 -2.49
N THR A 50 -5.37 -12.58 -3.13
CA THR A 50 -4.87 -13.49 -4.17
C THR A 50 -4.07 -14.67 -3.63
N GLY A 51 -3.58 -14.59 -2.40
CA GLY A 51 -2.68 -15.60 -1.85
C GLY A 51 -1.48 -15.84 -2.77
N ASP A 52 -1.22 -17.09 -3.10
CA ASP A 52 -0.10 -17.51 -3.93
C ASP A 52 -0.47 -17.74 -5.42
N ARG A 53 -1.71 -17.42 -5.85
CA ARG A 53 -2.17 -17.65 -7.22
C ARG A 53 -1.50 -16.76 -8.24
N VAL A 54 -1.18 -15.53 -7.86
CA VAL A 54 -0.47 -14.55 -8.69
C VAL A 54 0.76 -14.02 -7.98
N GLN A 55 1.68 -13.45 -8.73
CA GLN A 55 2.78 -12.65 -8.20
C GLN A 55 2.35 -11.18 -8.21
N VAL A 56 2.16 -10.57 -7.05
CA VAL A 56 1.87 -9.14 -6.97
C VAL A 56 3.18 -8.35 -6.97
N ARG A 57 3.26 -7.32 -7.81
CA ARG A 57 4.43 -6.43 -7.90
C ARG A 57 4.01 -4.98 -7.68
N SER A 58 4.76 -4.26 -6.88
CA SER A 58 4.62 -2.81 -6.75
C SER A 58 5.40 -2.10 -7.86
N LEU A 59 4.80 -1.06 -8.45
CA LEU A 59 5.45 -0.21 -9.44
C LEU A 59 6.45 0.72 -8.77
N LEU A 60 6.05 1.33 -7.65
CA LEU A 60 6.93 2.17 -6.83
C LEU A 60 7.96 1.29 -6.12
N THR A 61 9.23 1.63 -6.28
CA THR A 61 10.32 0.96 -5.55
C THR A 61 10.39 1.43 -4.11
N GLU A 62 10.86 0.55 -3.23
CA GLU A 62 11.04 0.89 -1.82
C GLU A 62 11.91 2.15 -1.64
N GLY A 63 11.45 3.08 -0.82
CA GLY A 63 12.12 4.34 -0.55
C GLY A 63 11.93 5.44 -1.61
N ALA A 64 11.23 5.17 -2.72
CA ALA A 64 10.89 6.20 -3.69
C ALA A 64 9.70 7.06 -3.22
N ASN A 65 9.73 8.34 -3.57
CA ASN A 65 8.64 9.26 -3.27
C ASN A 65 7.53 9.14 -4.32
N PRO A 66 6.29 8.79 -3.94
CA PRO A 66 5.19 8.61 -4.87
C PRO A 66 4.75 9.89 -5.61
N GLU A 67 5.06 11.06 -5.07
CA GLU A 67 4.68 12.33 -5.70
C GLU A 67 5.59 12.71 -6.87
N SER A 68 6.86 12.29 -6.83
CA SER A 68 7.88 12.62 -7.84
C SER A 68 8.44 11.40 -8.58
N TYR A 69 7.85 10.22 -8.39
CA TYR A 69 8.32 8.99 -9.00
C TYR A 69 8.15 9.00 -10.53
N ASP A 70 9.22 8.65 -11.25
CA ASP A 70 9.20 8.45 -12.70
C ASP A 70 9.63 6.99 -13.02
N PRO A 71 8.70 6.13 -13.44
CA PRO A 71 9.01 4.73 -13.74
C PRO A 71 10.00 4.59 -14.89
N SER A 72 11.02 3.77 -14.71
CA SER A 72 11.97 3.45 -15.77
C SER A 72 11.29 2.72 -16.94
N VAL A 73 11.95 2.74 -18.13
CA VAL A 73 11.51 1.96 -19.29
C VAL A 73 11.32 0.49 -18.97
N THR A 74 12.17 -0.07 -18.08
CA THR A 74 12.06 -1.47 -17.62
C THR A 74 10.79 -1.68 -16.82
N HIS A 75 10.41 -0.75 -15.95
CA HIS A 75 9.15 -0.82 -15.19
C HIS A 75 7.95 -0.79 -16.13
N MET A 76 7.95 0.08 -17.12
CA MET A 76 6.89 0.18 -18.14
C MET A 76 6.77 -1.12 -18.96
N HIS A 77 7.91 -1.70 -19.39
CA HIS A 77 7.92 -2.98 -20.10
C HIS A 77 7.40 -4.14 -19.24
N ASN A 78 7.77 -4.19 -17.96
CA ASN A 78 7.31 -5.23 -17.06
C ASN A 78 5.83 -5.11 -16.74
N LEU A 79 5.30 -3.88 -16.71
CA LEU A 79 3.88 -3.60 -16.52
C LEU A 79 3.05 -4.24 -17.65
N GLY A 80 3.52 -4.18 -18.89
CA GLY A 80 2.86 -4.81 -20.04
C GLY A 80 2.78 -6.36 -20.01
N LYS A 81 3.50 -7.00 -19.09
CA LYS A 81 3.43 -8.45 -18.86
C LYS A 81 2.41 -8.86 -17.79
N SER A 82 1.80 -7.85 -17.13
CA SER A 82 0.83 -8.09 -16.07
C SER A 82 -0.54 -8.44 -16.62
N LEU A 83 -1.31 -9.25 -15.90
CA LEU A 83 -2.72 -9.51 -16.19
C LEU A 83 -3.54 -8.22 -16.10
N GLY A 84 -3.17 -7.33 -15.15
CA GLY A 84 -3.80 -6.05 -14.94
C GLY A 84 -2.94 -5.12 -14.11
N TYR A 85 -3.22 -3.81 -14.18
CA TYR A 85 -2.66 -2.79 -13.33
C TYR A 85 -3.75 -2.19 -12.43
N LEU A 86 -3.59 -2.38 -11.14
CA LEU A 86 -4.50 -1.87 -10.12
C LEU A 86 -3.87 -0.62 -9.49
N ARG A 87 -4.22 0.56 -10.03
CA ARG A 87 -3.72 1.83 -9.50
C ARG A 87 -4.50 2.27 -8.26
N MET A 88 -3.89 3.07 -7.38
CA MET A 88 -4.59 3.67 -6.23
C MET A 88 -5.62 4.70 -6.69
N GLY A 89 -5.28 5.53 -7.67
CA GLY A 89 -6.21 6.45 -8.31
C GLY A 89 -5.71 7.88 -8.46
N ASN A 90 -5.20 8.50 -7.39
CA ASN A 90 -4.87 9.92 -7.37
C ASN A 90 -3.40 10.20 -6.98
N ILE A 91 -2.53 9.20 -6.96
CA ILE A 91 -1.10 9.42 -6.70
C ILE A 91 -0.50 10.19 -7.89
N GLY A 92 0.38 11.16 -7.61
CA GLY A 92 0.89 12.08 -8.62
C GLY A 92 1.47 11.40 -9.87
N PHE A 93 2.31 10.36 -9.69
CA PHE A 93 2.87 9.64 -10.83
C PHE A 93 1.81 8.84 -11.62
N GLU A 94 0.76 8.32 -10.97
CA GLU A 94 -0.32 7.60 -11.66
C GLU A 94 -1.09 8.54 -12.59
N VAL A 95 -1.44 9.73 -12.08
CA VAL A 95 -2.15 10.75 -12.87
C VAL A 95 -1.32 11.18 -14.07
N ALA A 96 -0.01 11.36 -13.87
CA ALA A 96 0.90 11.79 -14.94
C ALA A 96 1.16 10.72 -16.00
N LEU A 97 1.00 9.44 -15.68
CA LEU A 97 1.46 8.33 -16.52
C LEU A 97 0.35 7.41 -17.05
N VAL A 98 -0.89 7.50 -16.54
CA VAL A 98 -1.96 6.57 -16.91
C VAL A 98 -2.20 6.51 -18.42
N ASP A 99 -2.18 7.64 -19.11
CA ASP A 99 -2.36 7.71 -20.56
C ASP A 99 -1.20 7.06 -21.30
N LYS A 100 0.04 7.35 -20.89
CA LYS A 100 1.25 6.74 -21.46
C LYS A 100 1.29 5.23 -21.25
N ILE A 101 0.81 4.76 -20.08
CA ILE A 101 0.70 3.33 -19.76
C ILE A 101 -0.30 2.67 -20.71
N SER A 102 -1.47 3.29 -20.90
CA SER A 102 -2.51 2.79 -21.80
C SER A 102 -2.05 2.76 -23.27
N GLU A 103 -1.37 3.81 -23.71
CA GLU A 103 -0.83 3.89 -25.10
C GLU A 103 0.27 2.84 -25.33
N ALA A 104 1.18 2.65 -24.37
CA ALA A 104 2.27 1.69 -24.47
C ALA A 104 1.80 0.22 -24.34
N ASN A 105 0.65 -0.02 -23.71
CA ASN A 105 0.11 -1.35 -23.42
C ASN A 105 -1.39 -1.43 -23.69
N PRO A 106 -1.84 -1.38 -24.98
CA PRO A 106 -3.27 -1.29 -25.32
C PRO A 106 -4.14 -2.46 -24.84
N GLY A 107 -3.52 -3.58 -24.50
CA GLY A 107 -4.22 -4.76 -24.00
C GLY A 107 -4.27 -4.86 -22.47
N LEU A 108 -3.58 -3.97 -21.75
CA LEU A 108 -3.52 -3.99 -20.30
C LEU A 108 -4.79 -3.39 -19.70
N GLN A 109 -5.47 -4.15 -18.86
CA GLN A 109 -6.59 -3.63 -18.10
C GLN A 109 -6.08 -2.81 -16.90
N ILE A 110 -6.61 -1.59 -16.74
CA ILE A 110 -6.23 -0.66 -15.67
C ILE A 110 -7.46 -0.38 -14.81
N PHE A 111 -7.31 -0.58 -13.50
CA PHE A 111 -8.39 -0.42 -12.51
C PHE A 111 -8.02 0.66 -11.50
N ASN A 112 -8.98 1.51 -11.16
CA ASN A 112 -8.86 2.46 -10.05
C ASN A 112 -9.39 1.81 -8.77
N THR A 113 -8.52 1.47 -7.85
CA THR A 113 -8.93 0.77 -6.62
C THR A 113 -9.55 1.69 -5.57
N SER A 114 -9.40 3.00 -5.67
CA SER A 114 -10.07 3.98 -4.79
C SER A 114 -11.43 4.46 -5.30
N GLU A 115 -11.98 3.84 -6.35
CA GLU A 115 -13.30 4.21 -6.82
C GLU A 115 -14.36 4.02 -5.71
N GLY A 116 -15.23 5.03 -5.52
CA GLY A 116 -16.23 5.04 -4.45
C GLY A 116 -15.71 5.51 -3.08
N VAL A 117 -14.40 5.76 -2.91
CA VAL A 117 -13.90 6.42 -1.72
C VAL A 117 -14.33 7.89 -1.73
N SER A 118 -14.92 8.36 -0.61
CA SER A 118 -15.28 9.78 -0.46
C SER A 118 -13.99 10.63 -0.40
N PRO A 119 -13.73 11.52 -1.38
CA PRO A 119 -12.47 12.24 -1.47
C PRO A 119 -12.33 13.30 -0.39
N ILE A 120 -11.11 13.53 0.06
CA ILE A 120 -10.72 14.75 0.76
C ILE A 120 -10.10 15.67 -0.29
N LEU A 121 -10.64 16.91 -0.35
CA LEU A 121 -10.14 17.92 -1.27
C LEU A 121 -9.11 18.79 -0.54
N GLY A 122 -7.90 18.84 -1.08
CA GLY A 122 -6.85 19.73 -0.64
C GLY A 122 -6.68 20.90 -1.61
N THR A 123 -6.23 22.03 -1.10
CA THR A 123 -5.74 23.13 -1.96
C THR A 123 -4.24 22.97 -2.11
N HIS A 124 -3.78 22.52 -3.29
CA HIS A 124 -2.38 22.62 -3.68
C HIS A 124 -2.23 23.82 -4.62
N SER A 125 -1.46 24.83 -4.21
CA SER A 125 -1.16 25.94 -5.10
C SER A 125 0.12 25.63 -5.89
N HIS A 126 -0.03 25.20 -7.13
CA HIS A 126 1.06 25.17 -8.11
C HIS A 126 1.01 26.45 -8.95
N GLY A 127 1.73 27.49 -8.57
CA GLY A 127 1.80 28.72 -9.32
C GLY A 127 0.52 29.55 -9.31
N GLU A 128 0.20 30.25 -10.42
CA GLU A 128 -0.94 31.19 -10.51
C GLU A 128 -2.34 30.50 -10.61
N HIS A 129 -2.43 29.17 -10.54
CA HIS A 129 -3.69 28.43 -10.62
C HIS A 129 -3.86 27.55 -9.37
N GLU A 130 -4.83 27.91 -8.52
CA GLU A 130 -5.35 27.02 -7.48
C GLU A 130 -6.14 25.89 -8.16
N HIS A 131 -5.60 24.68 -8.15
CA HIS A 131 -6.35 23.49 -8.50
C HIS A 131 -6.72 22.74 -7.23
N THR A 132 -8.00 22.42 -7.08
CA THR A 132 -8.47 21.53 -6.02
C THR A 132 -7.99 20.13 -6.35
N ALA A 133 -6.98 19.66 -5.65
CA ALA A 133 -6.47 18.30 -5.80
C ALA A 133 -7.13 17.37 -4.79
N VAL A 134 -7.34 16.12 -5.20
CA VAL A 134 -7.79 15.06 -4.29
C VAL A 134 -6.58 14.55 -3.51
N ASP A 135 -6.71 14.49 -2.17
CA ASP A 135 -5.70 13.84 -1.32
C ASP A 135 -5.53 12.37 -1.77
N PRO A 136 -4.33 11.94 -2.18
CA PRO A 136 -4.10 10.61 -2.71
C PRO A 136 -4.06 9.51 -1.64
N HIS A 137 -3.87 9.84 -0.35
CA HIS A 137 -3.51 8.92 0.72
C HIS A 137 -4.70 8.08 1.24
N THR A 138 -5.55 7.61 0.33
CA THR A 138 -6.79 6.86 0.64
C THR A 138 -6.53 5.60 1.47
N TRP A 139 -5.39 4.94 1.27
CA TRP A 139 -5.00 3.70 1.96
C TRP A 139 -4.67 3.87 3.44
N THR A 140 -4.53 5.10 3.95
CA THR A 140 -4.26 5.34 5.38
C THR A 140 -5.50 5.22 6.27
N SER A 141 -6.68 5.00 5.69
CA SER A 141 -7.92 4.73 6.41
C SER A 141 -8.36 3.27 6.24
N VAL A 142 -8.64 2.57 7.35
CA VAL A 142 -9.18 1.21 7.33
C VAL A 142 -10.52 1.16 6.61
N LYS A 143 -11.37 2.17 6.77
CA LYS A 143 -12.68 2.26 6.10
C LYS A 143 -12.54 2.36 4.59
N ASN A 144 -11.57 3.14 4.10
CA ASN A 144 -11.28 3.21 2.69
C ASN A 144 -10.69 1.90 2.17
N VAL A 145 -9.82 1.24 2.95
CA VAL A 145 -9.22 -0.05 2.53
C VAL A 145 -10.26 -1.14 2.35
N LYS A 146 -11.39 -1.11 3.06
CA LYS A 146 -12.52 -2.02 2.79
C LYS A 146 -13.08 -1.82 1.37
N ILE A 147 -13.20 -0.57 0.91
CA ILE A 147 -13.64 -0.23 -0.46
C ILE A 147 -12.56 -0.66 -1.46
N ILE A 148 -11.30 -0.31 -1.18
CA ILE A 148 -10.14 -0.65 -2.02
C ILE A 148 -10.03 -2.16 -2.21
N ALA A 149 -10.13 -2.94 -1.14
CA ALA A 149 -10.06 -4.39 -1.18
C ALA A 149 -11.23 -5.00 -2.00
N ARG A 150 -12.44 -4.41 -1.90
CA ARG A 150 -13.57 -4.83 -2.72
C ARG A 150 -13.31 -4.57 -4.20
N ASN A 151 -12.83 -3.39 -4.55
CA ASN A 151 -12.49 -3.05 -5.93
C ASN A 151 -11.35 -3.92 -6.48
N MET A 152 -10.38 -4.30 -5.62
CA MET A 152 -9.34 -5.24 -5.99
C MET A 152 -9.89 -6.65 -6.27
N LEU A 153 -10.83 -7.14 -5.45
CA LEU A 153 -11.51 -8.41 -5.73
C LEU A 153 -12.23 -8.35 -7.08
N ASP A 154 -13.00 -7.29 -7.32
CA ASP A 154 -13.76 -7.13 -8.57
C ASP A 154 -12.85 -7.05 -9.79
N ALA A 155 -11.68 -6.43 -9.67
CA ALA A 155 -10.63 -6.43 -10.70
C ALA A 155 -10.05 -7.85 -10.92
N MET A 156 -9.73 -8.57 -9.85
CA MET A 156 -9.19 -9.92 -9.95
C MET A 156 -10.16 -10.92 -10.56
N GLU A 157 -11.46 -10.81 -10.25
CA GLU A 157 -12.51 -11.63 -10.89
C GLU A 157 -12.58 -11.41 -12.41
N GLN A 158 -12.17 -10.25 -12.91
CA GLN A 158 -12.13 -9.93 -14.34
C GLN A 158 -10.87 -10.44 -15.02
N VAL A 159 -9.70 -10.26 -14.40
CA VAL A 159 -8.41 -10.60 -15.04
C VAL A 159 -8.00 -12.06 -14.84
N ASP A 160 -8.54 -12.74 -13.82
CA ASP A 160 -8.26 -14.13 -13.49
C ASP A 160 -9.53 -14.87 -12.99
N PRO A 161 -10.53 -15.03 -13.86
CA PRO A 161 -11.85 -15.57 -13.50
C PRO A 161 -11.84 -17.01 -13.00
N ASP A 162 -10.80 -17.79 -13.34
CA ASP A 162 -10.70 -19.19 -12.93
C ASP A 162 -10.45 -19.33 -11.42
N ASN A 163 -9.85 -18.32 -10.79
CA ASN A 163 -9.56 -18.27 -9.36
C ASN A 163 -10.58 -17.47 -8.53
N LYS A 164 -11.68 -16.97 -9.12
CA LYS A 164 -12.62 -16.05 -8.48
C LYS A 164 -13.18 -16.54 -7.12
N ASN A 165 -13.50 -17.85 -7.01
CA ASN A 165 -14.04 -18.39 -5.76
C ASN A 165 -13.00 -18.36 -4.64
N TYR A 166 -11.74 -18.69 -4.95
CA TYR A 166 -10.62 -18.61 -4.02
C TYR A 166 -10.38 -17.16 -3.55
N TYR A 167 -10.40 -16.22 -4.47
CA TYR A 167 -10.26 -14.79 -4.15
C TYR A 167 -11.39 -14.28 -3.26
N LYS A 168 -12.62 -14.72 -3.53
CA LYS A 168 -13.78 -14.33 -2.73
C LYS A 168 -13.70 -14.84 -1.29
N GLU A 169 -13.33 -16.10 -1.06
CA GLU A 169 -13.16 -16.68 0.28
C GLU A 169 -12.08 -15.94 1.08
N ASN A 170 -10.94 -15.66 0.44
CA ASN A 170 -9.86 -14.90 1.06
C ASN A 170 -10.28 -13.46 1.38
N TYR A 171 -10.99 -12.79 0.45
CA TYR A 171 -11.52 -11.46 0.66
C TYR A 171 -12.49 -11.40 1.85
N GLU A 172 -13.40 -12.36 1.98
CA GLU A 172 -14.33 -12.41 3.12
C GLU A 172 -13.57 -12.53 4.45
N THR A 173 -12.53 -13.33 4.48
CA THR A 173 -11.64 -13.46 5.64
C THR A 173 -10.90 -12.16 5.94
N PHE A 174 -10.36 -11.51 4.91
CA PHE A 174 -9.65 -10.23 5.06
C PHE A 174 -10.60 -9.11 5.46
N ALA A 175 -11.80 -9.03 4.87
CA ALA A 175 -12.82 -8.04 5.23
C ALA A 175 -13.22 -8.13 6.71
N ALA A 176 -13.42 -9.35 7.24
CA ALA A 176 -13.69 -9.55 8.67
C ALA A 176 -12.53 -9.08 9.56
N ARG A 177 -11.27 -9.27 9.12
CA ARG A 177 -10.09 -8.77 9.82
C ARG A 177 -10.01 -7.24 9.80
N LEU A 178 -10.35 -6.60 8.66
CA LEU A 178 -10.45 -5.14 8.56
C LEU A 178 -11.55 -4.58 9.47
N ASP A 179 -12.70 -5.26 9.60
CA ASP A 179 -13.76 -4.87 10.53
C ASP A 179 -13.26 -4.93 11.99
N SER A 180 -12.54 -5.97 12.35
CA SER A 180 -11.93 -6.09 13.68
C SER A 180 -10.92 -4.98 13.94
N LEU A 181 -10.04 -4.70 12.98
CA LEU A 181 -9.02 -3.63 13.08
C LEU A 181 -9.68 -2.25 13.27
N ASP A 182 -10.69 -1.93 12.44
CA ASP A 182 -11.44 -0.67 12.54
C ASP A 182 -12.10 -0.50 13.91
N ASN A 183 -12.71 -1.57 14.45
CA ASN A 183 -13.33 -1.57 15.77
C ASN A 183 -12.30 -1.36 16.90
N VAL A 184 -11.14 -2.00 16.82
CA VAL A 184 -10.07 -1.84 17.80
C VAL A 184 -9.55 -0.40 17.79
N ILE A 185 -9.27 0.17 16.62
CA ILE A 185 -8.79 1.55 16.50
C ILE A 185 -9.86 2.54 16.97
N THR A 186 -11.13 2.34 16.55
CA THR A 186 -12.25 3.18 16.99
C THR A 186 -12.39 3.21 18.50
N SER A 187 -12.30 2.04 19.14
CA SER A 187 -12.40 1.92 20.61
C SER A 187 -11.21 2.59 21.30
N LYS A 188 -10.00 2.38 20.77
CA LYS A 188 -8.76 2.93 21.30
C LYS A 188 -8.73 4.47 21.22
N LEU A 189 -9.25 5.06 20.16
CA LEU A 189 -9.26 6.49 19.91
C LEU A 189 -10.54 7.20 20.35
N ALA A 190 -11.48 6.49 20.97
CA ALA A 190 -12.79 7.05 21.36
C ALA A 190 -12.67 8.28 22.27
N SER A 191 -11.72 8.29 23.23
CA SER A 191 -11.46 9.40 24.15
C SER A 191 -10.64 10.53 23.55
N HIS A 192 -10.03 10.33 22.36
CA HIS A 192 -9.14 11.27 21.68
C HIS A 192 -9.83 12.08 20.58
N ARG A 193 -11.16 11.92 20.41
CA ARG A 193 -11.91 12.65 19.39
C ARG A 193 -11.79 14.16 19.57
N GLY A 194 -11.48 14.86 18.49
CA GLY A 194 -11.22 16.31 18.49
C GLY A 194 -9.79 16.69 18.86
N GLU A 195 -8.96 15.75 19.28
CA GLU A 195 -7.53 16.01 19.49
C GLU A 195 -6.78 16.20 18.18
N SER A 196 -5.67 16.92 18.26
CA SER A 196 -4.82 17.25 17.12
C SER A 196 -3.48 16.54 17.23
N PHE A 197 -2.95 16.10 16.10
CA PHE A 197 -1.58 15.64 15.94
C PHE A 197 -0.91 16.37 14.76
N MET A 198 0.39 16.46 14.80
CA MET A 198 1.17 17.12 13.76
C MET A 198 1.73 16.09 12.78
N VAL A 199 1.85 16.48 11.52
CA VAL A 199 2.52 15.69 10.49
C VAL A 199 3.50 16.58 9.73
N TRP A 200 4.61 15.99 9.29
CA TRP A 200 5.47 16.66 8.31
C TRP A 200 4.77 16.75 6.96
N HIS A 201 4.38 15.59 6.41
CA HIS A 201 3.66 15.45 5.16
C HIS A 201 2.21 15.02 5.42
N PRO A 202 1.19 15.59 4.74
CA PRO A 202 -0.23 15.38 5.04
C PRO A 202 -0.76 13.99 4.63
N SER A 203 -0.11 12.93 5.07
CA SER A 203 -0.46 11.56 4.68
C SER A 203 -1.57 10.89 5.50
N LEU A 204 -2.03 11.50 6.61
CA LEU A 204 -2.97 10.88 7.54
C LEU A 204 -4.37 11.55 7.56
N SER A 205 -4.72 12.32 6.53
CA SER A 205 -5.99 13.05 6.48
C SER A 205 -7.23 12.13 6.56
N TYR A 206 -7.20 11.00 5.83
CA TYR A 206 -8.29 10.03 5.87
C TYR A 206 -8.37 9.30 7.21
N PHE A 207 -7.24 8.98 7.82
CA PHE A 207 -7.19 8.43 9.17
C PHE A 207 -7.79 9.42 10.19
N ALA A 208 -7.37 10.69 10.15
CA ALA A 208 -7.88 11.74 11.03
C ALA A 208 -9.40 11.90 10.88
N ARG A 209 -9.90 12.02 9.63
CA ARG A 209 -11.33 12.11 9.34
C ARG A 209 -12.13 10.98 9.98
N ASP A 210 -11.67 9.74 9.79
CA ASP A 210 -12.46 8.55 10.11
C ASP A 210 -12.51 8.25 11.60
N TYR A 211 -11.50 8.72 12.35
CA TYR A 211 -11.45 8.56 13.82
C TYR A 211 -11.75 9.86 14.59
N GLY A 212 -12.10 10.94 13.86
CA GLY A 212 -12.52 12.20 14.46
C GLY A 212 -11.38 13.00 15.10
N LEU A 213 -10.20 12.93 14.50
CA LEU A 213 -8.99 13.65 14.88
C LEU A 213 -8.73 14.84 13.95
N ASN A 214 -7.79 15.71 14.30
CA ASN A 214 -7.36 16.83 13.48
C ASN A 214 -5.88 16.69 13.11
N GLN A 215 -5.58 16.67 11.82
CA GLN A 215 -4.22 16.70 11.32
C GLN A 215 -3.75 18.14 11.13
N VAL A 216 -2.61 18.51 11.71
CA VAL A 216 -1.94 19.80 11.53
C VAL A 216 -0.65 19.60 10.76
N ILE A 217 -0.53 20.23 9.60
CA ILE A 217 0.65 20.11 8.74
C ILE A 217 1.70 21.13 9.20
N VAL A 218 2.91 20.67 9.52
CA VAL A 218 4.03 21.53 9.95
C VAL A 218 5.22 21.47 8.97
N GLY A 219 5.25 20.51 8.09
CA GLY A 219 6.22 20.40 6.99
C GLY A 219 5.67 20.95 5.68
N ASN A 220 6.38 20.65 4.59
CA ASN A 220 5.93 21.00 3.25
C ASN A 220 5.48 19.73 2.49
N SER A 221 4.35 19.82 1.78
CA SER A 221 3.85 18.75 0.93
C SER A 221 4.66 18.56 -0.37
N GLU A 222 5.49 19.53 -0.76
CA GLU A 222 6.04 19.61 -2.13
C GLU A 222 7.58 19.56 -2.23
N ASN A 223 8.32 19.16 -1.21
CA ASN A 223 9.81 19.24 -1.20
C ASN A 223 10.39 20.63 -1.60
N LYS A 224 9.61 21.69 -1.48
CA LYS A 224 10.09 23.07 -1.63
C LYS A 224 10.54 23.57 -0.27
N ASP A 225 11.62 24.35 -0.26
CA ASP A 225 12.05 25.03 0.95
C ASP A 225 10.90 25.90 1.48
N ASN A 226 10.37 25.54 2.65
CA ASN A 226 9.39 26.38 3.33
C ASN A 226 10.01 27.75 3.55
N SER A 227 9.26 28.82 3.24
CA SER A 227 9.70 30.12 3.70
C SER A 227 9.71 30.12 5.22
N VAL A 228 10.60 30.90 5.82
CA VAL A 228 10.66 31.06 7.30
C VAL A 228 9.30 31.49 7.88
N ASN A 229 8.53 32.23 7.11
CA ASN A 229 7.22 32.71 7.51
C ASN A 229 6.16 31.57 7.50
N ASP A 230 6.18 30.70 6.51
CA ASP A 230 5.26 29.54 6.42
C ASP A 230 5.50 28.58 7.58
N LEU A 231 6.78 28.30 7.86
CA LEU A 231 7.18 27.47 8.98
C LEU A 231 6.72 28.05 10.32
N ARG A 232 6.89 29.37 10.51
CA ARG A 232 6.43 30.05 11.72
C ARG A 232 4.92 29.96 11.89
N THR A 233 4.16 30.18 10.82
CA THR A 233 2.70 30.06 10.81
C THR A 233 2.24 28.65 11.17
N ALA A 234 2.92 27.63 10.62
CA ALA A 234 2.63 26.23 10.92
C ALA A 234 2.91 25.88 12.39
N ILE A 235 4.04 26.35 12.94
CA ILE A 235 4.39 26.17 14.36
C ILE A 235 3.36 26.85 15.26
N ASP A 236 2.97 28.09 14.97
CA ASP A 236 1.99 28.82 15.76
C ASP A 236 0.60 28.13 15.72
N SER A 237 0.21 27.60 14.56
CA SER A 237 -1.01 26.79 14.41
C SER A 237 -0.94 25.50 15.23
N ALA A 238 0.18 24.80 15.19
CA ALA A 238 0.39 23.57 15.96
C ALA A 238 0.31 23.84 17.48
N ARG A 239 0.93 24.92 17.96
CA ARG A 239 0.84 25.34 19.37
C ARG A 239 -0.60 25.66 19.79
N ALA A 240 -1.34 26.34 18.93
CA ALA A 240 -2.73 26.73 19.23
C ALA A 240 -3.66 25.51 19.39
N THR A 241 -3.36 24.39 18.74
CA THR A 241 -4.16 23.14 18.85
C THR A 241 -3.79 22.29 20.07
N GLY A 242 -2.65 22.54 20.72
CA GLY A 242 -2.13 21.73 21.82
C GLY A 242 -1.68 20.32 21.39
N ALA A 243 -1.37 20.13 20.11
CA ALA A 243 -0.88 18.86 19.59
C ALA A 243 0.47 18.48 20.24
N ARG A 244 0.58 17.21 20.67
CA ARG A 244 1.77 16.71 21.39
C ARG A 244 2.58 15.68 20.63
N ILE A 245 2.06 15.20 19.50
CA ILE A 245 2.69 14.17 18.67
C ILE A 245 3.03 14.79 17.35
N PHE A 246 4.25 14.50 16.87
CA PHE A 246 4.73 14.89 15.56
C PHE A 246 5.15 13.68 14.74
N PHE A 247 4.34 13.31 13.76
CA PHE A 247 4.63 12.25 12.82
C PHE A 247 5.46 12.76 11.64
N PHE A 248 6.51 12.05 11.29
CA PHE A 248 7.35 12.34 10.14
C PHE A 248 7.82 11.06 9.45
N GLN A 249 8.11 11.13 8.15
CA GLN A 249 8.62 10.02 7.36
C GLN A 249 10.15 9.91 7.49
N LYS A 250 10.67 8.71 7.25
CA LYS A 250 12.09 8.38 7.41
C LYS A 250 13.02 9.12 6.41
N ASP A 251 12.50 9.54 5.27
CA ASP A 251 13.20 10.29 4.23
C ASP A 251 13.40 11.77 4.55
N ILE A 252 12.76 12.27 5.61
CA ILE A 252 12.90 13.66 6.04
C ILE A 252 14.18 13.85 6.85
N ASP A 253 14.93 14.94 6.58
CA ASP A 253 16.14 15.28 7.34
C ASP A 253 15.81 15.50 8.82
N SER A 254 16.36 14.66 9.67
CA SER A 254 16.16 14.70 11.12
C SER A 254 16.50 16.05 11.75
N ARG A 255 17.42 16.83 11.15
CA ARG A 255 17.76 18.18 11.61
C ARG A 255 16.63 19.16 11.40
N GLN A 256 15.88 19.05 10.31
CA GLN A 256 14.69 19.87 10.05
C GLN A 256 13.57 19.52 11.03
N VAL A 257 13.33 18.23 11.26
CA VAL A 257 12.36 17.74 12.26
C VAL A 257 12.71 18.28 13.63
N SER A 258 13.96 18.09 14.08
CA SER A 258 14.41 18.55 15.41
C SER A 258 14.39 20.07 15.55
N ALA A 259 14.69 20.85 14.49
CA ALA A 259 14.60 22.29 14.51
C ALA A 259 13.17 22.77 14.76
N ILE A 260 12.17 22.19 14.09
CA ILE A 260 10.77 22.47 14.33
C ILE A 260 10.35 22.01 15.72
N ASN A 261 10.73 20.82 16.12
CA ASN A 261 10.30 20.24 17.38
C ASN A 261 10.93 20.92 18.62
N SER A 262 12.09 21.57 18.47
CA SER A 262 12.66 22.40 19.52
C SER A 262 11.71 23.53 19.97
N GLU A 263 10.87 23.99 19.05
CA GLU A 263 9.84 25.02 19.28
C GLU A 263 8.51 24.42 19.79
N LEU A 264 8.20 23.17 19.46
CA LEU A 264 6.92 22.51 19.76
C LEU A 264 6.99 21.62 21.00
N GLN A 265 8.15 21.06 21.32
CA GLN A 265 8.38 20.13 22.44
C GLN A 265 7.41 18.94 22.42
N SER A 266 7.17 18.38 21.22
CA SER A 266 6.30 17.25 21.01
C SER A 266 7.09 15.94 20.93
N ASP A 267 6.40 14.81 21.07
CA ASP A 267 6.97 13.49 20.85
C ASP A 267 7.13 13.19 19.36
N GLU A 268 8.37 13.05 18.92
CA GLU A 268 8.72 12.74 17.53
C GLU A 268 8.50 11.26 17.24
N ILE A 269 7.68 10.94 16.25
CA ILE A 269 7.38 9.56 15.86
C ILE A 269 7.57 9.39 14.37
N ASN A 270 8.54 8.55 14.01
CA ASN A 270 8.76 8.18 12.62
C ASN A 270 7.65 7.24 12.15
N ILE A 271 7.04 7.50 10.98
CA ILE A 271 6.03 6.67 10.35
C ILE A 271 6.43 6.30 8.92
N ASN A 272 5.88 5.19 8.42
CA ASN A 272 6.01 4.78 7.03
C ASN A 272 4.64 4.48 6.41
N PRO A 273 3.91 5.48 5.91
CA PRO A 273 2.61 5.26 5.26
C PRO A 273 2.66 4.33 4.03
N LEU A 274 3.85 4.11 3.47
CA LEU A 274 4.10 3.19 2.36
C LEU A 274 4.57 1.80 2.81
N SER A 275 4.43 1.47 4.10
CA SER A 275 4.83 0.16 4.61
C SER A 275 4.07 -0.99 3.95
N TYR A 276 4.81 -2.05 3.59
CA TYR A 276 4.19 -3.33 3.25
C TYR A 276 3.44 -3.93 4.45
N GLN A 277 3.98 -3.81 5.67
CA GLN A 277 3.28 -4.19 6.91
C GLN A 277 2.20 -3.16 7.28
N TRP A 278 1.21 -3.02 6.39
CA TRP A 278 0.23 -1.94 6.46
C TRP A 278 -0.60 -1.97 7.76
N GLU A 279 -1.12 -3.13 8.18
CA GLU A 279 -1.94 -3.24 9.41
C GLU A 279 -1.15 -2.85 10.66
N ASP A 280 0.10 -3.32 10.75
CA ASP A 280 0.99 -3.02 11.87
C ASP A 280 1.28 -1.51 11.95
N GLU A 281 1.50 -0.87 10.80
CA GLU A 281 1.79 0.56 10.73
C GLU A 281 0.57 1.40 11.12
N ILE A 282 -0.62 1.07 10.63
CA ILE A 282 -1.86 1.77 11.01
C ILE A 282 -2.15 1.59 12.51
N MET A 283 -1.96 0.39 13.06
CA MET A 283 -2.11 0.15 14.49
C MET A 283 -1.09 0.94 15.30
N ARG A 284 0.17 1.00 14.86
CA ARG A 284 1.24 1.75 15.53
C ARG A 284 0.94 3.27 15.58
N ILE A 285 0.36 3.83 14.53
CA ILE A 285 -0.12 5.21 14.50
C ILE A 285 -1.23 5.42 15.54
N ALA A 286 -2.21 4.51 15.60
CA ALA A 286 -3.29 4.56 16.57
C ALA A 286 -2.77 4.42 18.02
N ASP A 287 -1.80 3.53 18.27
CA ASP A 287 -1.18 3.33 19.58
C ASP A 287 -0.42 4.58 20.03
N ALA A 288 0.30 5.21 19.11
CA ALA A 288 1.01 6.45 19.40
C ALA A 288 0.05 7.55 19.86
N ILE A 289 -1.05 7.75 19.16
CA ILE A 289 -2.07 8.76 19.53
C ILE A 289 -2.69 8.41 20.89
N ALA A 290 -3.07 7.15 21.11
CA ALA A 290 -3.71 6.71 22.33
C ALA A 290 -2.81 6.80 23.58
N SER A 291 -1.48 6.70 23.40
CA SER A 291 -0.53 6.77 24.53
C SER A 291 -0.26 8.20 25.03
N HIS A 292 -0.70 9.25 24.29
CA HIS A 292 -0.45 10.65 24.60
C HIS A 292 -1.72 11.38 25.06
N SER A 293 -2.56 10.72 25.89
CA SER A 293 -3.73 11.36 26.48
C SER A 293 -3.36 12.60 27.32
N ARG A 294 -4.26 13.59 27.33
CA ARG A 294 -4.15 14.83 28.15
C ARG A 294 -4.04 14.53 29.62
#